data_7b859df34a0ef2fd0a67778d2399bc57
#
_entry.id   7b859df34a0ef2fd0a67778d2399bc57
#
_cell.length_a   1.000
_cell.length_b   1.000
_cell.length_c   1.000
_cell.angle_alpha   90.00
_cell.angle_beta   90.00
_cell.angle_gamma   90.00
#
_symmetry.space_group_name_H-M   'P 1'
#
loop_
_entity.id
_entity.type
_entity.pdbx_description
1 polymer ?
#
loop_
_entity_poly.entity_id
_entity_poly.type
_entity_poly.pdbx_seq_one_letter_code
_entity_poly.pdbx_strand_id
1 'polypeptide(L)'
;VQFQHDTHKAIYEKVGGFMKELFGEFAGARTDFPGYYLTMGSALVQVFVLPWGDADAIVNVRSWVVSGAERTPEMLEFLLRENFEMRFGAFGLDKDGDVVFEHTIAGSSCDKPELKASVMAVAGVADSYDDKIVSRWGGRRATDRG
;
A
#
# COMPACT_ATOMS: atom_id res chain seq x y z
N VAL A 1 2.83 -14.34 -13.71
CA VAL A 1 1.92 -13.20 -13.55
C VAL A 1 1.01 -13.10 -14.77
N GLN A 2 -0.29 -12.95 -14.56
CA GLN A 2 -1.27 -12.86 -15.64
C GLN A 2 -1.90 -11.48 -15.69
N PHE A 3 -2.24 -11.04 -16.90
CA PHE A 3 -2.85 -9.74 -17.17
C PHE A 3 -4.23 -9.92 -17.81
N GLN A 4 -5.15 -9.01 -17.49
CA GLN A 4 -6.52 -9.08 -18.00
C GLN A 4 -6.64 -8.50 -19.43
N HIS A 5 -5.79 -7.55 -19.79
CA HIS A 5 -5.74 -6.93 -21.11
C HIS A 5 -4.39 -6.21 -21.31
N ASP A 6 -4.15 -5.74 -22.53
CA ASP A 6 -2.86 -5.15 -22.92
C ASP A 6 -2.52 -3.88 -22.12
N THR A 7 -3.50 -3.05 -21.85
CA THR A 7 -3.29 -1.82 -21.07
C THR A 7 -2.88 -2.15 -19.63
N HIS A 8 -3.47 -3.20 -19.03
CA HIS A 8 -3.09 -3.68 -17.70
C HIS A 8 -1.60 -4.04 -17.67
N LYS A 9 -1.16 -4.81 -18.67
CA LYS A 9 0.25 -5.19 -18.79
C LYS A 9 1.17 -3.98 -19.01
N ALA A 10 0.76 -3.05 -19.90
CA ALA A 10 1.55 -1.85 -20.19
C ALA A 10 1.74 -0.96 -18.95
N ILE A 11 0.70 -0.79 -18.15
CA ILE A 11 0.78 -0.01 -16.90
C ILE A 11 1.67 -0.73 -15.88
N TYR A 12 1.54 -2.06 -15.78
CA TYR A 12 2.43 -2.86 -14.91
C TYR A 12 3.90 -2.65 -15.27
N GLU A 13 4.23 -2.68 -16.56
CA GLU A 13 5.61 -2.49 -17.02
C GLU A 13 6.09 -1.06 -16.77
N LYS A 14 5.23 -0.07 -16.99
CA LYS A 14 5.52 1.34 -16.70
C LYS A 14 5.83 1.53 -15.21
N VAL A 15 4.98 1.01 -14.34
CA VAL A 15 5.17 1.11 -12.89
C VAL A 15 6.46 0.39 -12.47
N GLY A 16 6.76 -0.76 -13.05
CA GLY A 16 7.99 -1.50 -12.80
C GLY A 16 9.23 -0.68 -13.12
N GLY A 17 9.22 0.03 -14.25
CA GLY A 17 10.29 0.95 -14.61
C GLY A 17 10.46 2.06 -13.58
N PHE A 18 9.38 2.66 -13.13
CA PHE A 18 9.42 3.70 -12.08
C PHE A 18 9.93 3.16 -10.75
N MET A 19 9.48 1.97 -10.34
CA MET A 19 9.95 1.35 -9.10
C MET A 19 11.45 1.11 -9.13
N LYS A 20 11.97 0.65 -10.25
CA LYS A 20 13.40 0.42 -10.44
C LYS A 20 14.19 1.74 -10.38
N GLU A 21 13.72 2.77 -11.07
CA GLU A 21 14.36 4.07 -11.09
C GLU A 21 14.36 4.75 -9.71
N LEU A 22 13.23 4.63 -8.99
CA LEU A 22 13.06 5.29 -7.69
C LEU A 22 13.76 4.56 -6.55
N PHE A 23 13.70 3.22 -6.53
CA PHE A 23 14.09 2.42 -5.37
C PHE A 23 15.19 1.39 -5.66
N GLY A 24 15.53 1.19 -6.92
CA GLY A 24 16.60 0.29 -7.33
C GLY A 24 16.38 -1.14 -6.83
N GLU A 25 17.40 -1.70 -6.24
CA GLU A 25 17.38 -3.08 -5.72
C GLU A 25 16.56 -3.25 -4.45
N PHE A 26 16.11 -2.15 -3.82
CA PHE A 26 15.21 -2.24 -2.66
C PHE A 26 13.80 -2.67 -3.05
N ALA A 27 13.42 -2.48 -4.31
CA ALA A 27 12.13 -2.90 -4.83
C ALA A 27 12.22 -4.27 -5.48
N GLY A 28 11.25 -5.13 -5.20
CA GLY A 28 11.10 -6.44 -5.83
C GLY A 28 9.79 -6.55 -6.58
N ALA A 29 9.73 -7.48 -7.54
CA ALA A 29 8.50 -7.81 -8.24
C ALA A 29 7.85 -9.04 -7.60
N ARG A 30 6.52 -9.03 -7.53
CA ARG A 30 5.77 -10.20 -7.08
C ARG A 30 5.74 -11.25 -8.20
N THR A 31 5.71 -12.51 -7.81
CA THR A 31 5.65 -13.64 -8.76
C THR A 31 4.24 -14.19 -8.94
N ASP A 32 3.34 -13.89 -8.01
CA ASP A 32 1.98 -14.45 -7.96
C ASP A 32 0.92 -13.50 -8.51
N PHE A 33 1.21 -12.21 -8.55
CA PHE A 33 0.21 -11.20 -8.86
C PHE A 33 0.92 -9.96 -9.45
N PRO A 34 0.27 -9.22 -10.39
CA PRO A 34 0.88 -8.00 -10.93
C PRO A 34 1.11 -6.96 -9.86
N GLY A 35 2.34 -6.79 -9.44
CA GLY A 35 2.70 -5.86 -8.38
C GLY A 35 4.16 -5.93 -8.00
N TYR A 36 4.51 -4.99 -7.13
CA TYR A 36 5.86 -4.80 -6.61
C TYR A 36 5.80 -4.62 -5.10
N TYR A 37 6.94 -4.70 -4.46
CA TYR A 37 7.03 -4.49 -3.01
C TYR A 37 8.36 -3.84 -2.64
N LEU A 38 8.39 -3.18 -1.50
CA LEU A 38 9.62 -2.73 -0.86
C LEU A 38 9.41 -2.61 0.65
N THR A 39 10.51 -2.69 1.39
CA THR A 39 10.51 -2.47 2.84
C THR A 39 11.12 -1.10 3.12
N MET A 40 10.48 -0.33 4.00
CA MET A 40 10.94 0.99 4.39
C MET A 40 10.64 1.19 5.88
N GLY A 41 11.69 1.27 6.71
CA GLY A 41 11.53 1.25 8.16
C GLY A 41 10.88 -0.04 8.62
N SER A 42 9.82 0.05 9.42
CA SER A 42 9.01 -1.10 9.85
C SER A 42 7.89 -1.46 8.88
N ALA A 43 7.74 -0.73 7.79
CA ALA A 43 6.66 -0.90 6.82
C ALA A 43 7.07 -1.80 5.66
N LEU A 44 6.17 -2.68 5.26
CA LEU A 44 6.23 -3.38 3.98
C LEU A 44 5.17 -2.76 3.08
N VAL A 45 5.63 -2.11 2.01
CA VAL A 45 4.74 -1.45 1.04
C VAL A 45 4.57 -2.35 -0.17
N GLN A 46 3.33 -2.53 -0.58
CA GLN A 46 2.97 -3.26 -1.79
C GLN A 46 2.35 -2.31 -2.81
N VAL A 47 2.73 -2.48 -4.06
CA VAL A 47 2.24 -1.67 -5.18
C VAL A 47 1.56 -2.63 -6.14
N PHE A 48 0.25 -2.71 -6.09
CA PHE A 48 -0.54 -3.60 -6.95
C PHE A 48 -0.98 -2.86 -8.19
N VAL A 49 -0.90 -3.52 -9.34
CA VAL A 49 -1.46 -3.02 -10.60
C VAL A 49 -2.68 -3.87 -10.92
N LEU A 50 -3.85 -3.29 -10.74
CA LEU A 50 -5.14 -3.99 -10.85
C LEU A 50 -5.88 -3.53 -12.11
N PRO A 51 -6.56 -4.43 -12.82
CA PRO A 51 -7.38 -4.01 -13.96
C PRO A 51 -8.54 -3.13 -13.48
N TRP A 52 -8.88 -2.13 -14.29
CA TRP A 52 -10.00 -1.25 -14.04
C TRP A 52 -10.84 -1.17 -15.31
N GLY A 53 -11.96 -1.90 -15.32
CA GLY A 53 -12.74 -2.08 -16.54
C GLY A 53 -11.94 -2.86 -17.60
N ASP A 54 -12.32 -2.66 -18.86
CA ASP A 54 -11.74 -3.41 -19.99
C ASP A 54 -10.53 -2.73 -20.62
N ALA A 55 -10.26 -1.47 -20.26
CA ALA A 55 -9.28 -0.66 -20.99
C ALA A 55 -8.32 0.14 -20.09
N ASP A 56 -8.40 0.01 -18.77
CA ASP A 56 -7.52 0.75 -17.87
C ASP A 56 -7.06 -0.13 -16.70
N ALA A 57 -6.22 0.42 -15.86
CA ALA A 57 -5.76 -0.19 -14.62
C ALA A 57 -5.63 0.88 -13.54
N ILE A 58 -5.60 0.44 -12.30
CA ILE A 58 -5.26 1.30 -11.16
C ILE A 58 -3.97 0.82 -10.53
N VAL A 59 -3.27 1.75 -9.90
CA VAL A 59 -2.09 1.48 -9.08
C VAL A 59 -2.50 1.68 -7.62
N ASN A 60 -2.55 0.58 -6.89
CA ASN A 60 -2.94 0.60 -5.47
C ASN A 60 -1.70 0.40 -4.62
N VAL A 61 -1.34 1.43 -3.88
CA VAL A 61 -0.18 1.41 -2.96
C VAL A 61 -0.72 1.13 -1.56
N ARG A 62 -0.25 0.06 -0.94
CA ARG A 62 -0.85 -0.48 0.28
C ARG A 62 0.20 -0.99 1.25
N SER A 63 -0.08 -0.81 2.54
CA SER A 63 0.69 -1.45 3.61
C SER A 63 -0.27 -2.02 4.64
N TRP A 64 -0.03 -3.27 5.07
CA TRP A 64 -0.69 -3.86 6.23
C TRP A 64 0.05 -3.35 7.46
N VAL A 65 -0.52 -2.33 8.11
CA VAL A 65 0.13 -1.60 9.19
C VAL A 65 0.22 -2.46 10.44
N VAL A 66 -0.90 -3.05 10.85
CA VAL A 66 -0.97 -3.93 12.04
C VAL A 66 -1.93 -5.08 11.76
N SER A 67 -1.51 -6.29 12.12
CA SER A 67 -2.35 -7.49 12.08
C SER A 67 -2.69 -7.92 13.50
N GLY A 68 -3.94 -8.37 13.70
CA GLY A 68 -4.38 -8.94 14.95
C GLY A 68 -4.62 -7.94 16.07
N ALA A 69 -4.78 -6.65 15.76
CA ALA A 69 -5.15 -5.66 16.77
C ALA A 69 -6.59 -5.87 17.25
N GLU A 70 -6.86 -5.51 18.49
CA GLU A 70 -8.20 -5.54 19.04
C GLU A 70 -9.02 -4.39 18.45
N ARG A 71 -10.12 -4.74 17.76
CA ARG A 71 -10.97 -3.76 17.08
C ARG A 71 -12.03 -3.21 18.01
N THR A 72 -11.62 -2.24 18.82
CA THR A 72 -12.54 -1.54 19.72
C THR A 72 -13.20 -0.37 18.98
N PRO A 73 -14.35 0.14 19.47
CA PRO A 73 -14.92 1.39 18.95
C PRO A 73 -13.92 2.55 19.00
N GLU A 74 -13.07 2.60 20.04
CA GLU A 74 -12.04 3.64 20.18
C GLU A 74 -11.00 3.56 19.07
N MET A 75 -10.57 2.35 18.70
CA MET A 75 -9.61 2.16 17.60
C MET A 75 -10.22 2.61 16.27
N LEU A 76 -11.45 2.21 16.01
CA LEU A 76 -12.13 2.58 14.78
C LEU A 76 -12.32 4.08 14.67
N GLU A 77 -12.70 4.74 15.76
CA GLU A 77 -12.84 6.20 15.80
C GLU A 77 -11.48 6.88 15.59
N PHE A 78 -10.43 6.37 16.24
CA PHE A 78 -9.07 6.88 16.05
C PHE A 78 -8.67 6.85 14.59
N LEU A 79 -8.84 5.71 13.91
CA LEU A 79 -8.46 5.57 12.51
C LEU A 79 -9.26 6.50 11.60
N LEU A 80 -10.56 6.65 11.83
CA LEU A 80 -11.42 7.56 11.05
C LEU A 80 -11.03 9.02 11.25
N ARG A 81 -10.71 9.42 12.48
CA ARG A 81 -10.27 10.79 12.76
C ARG A 81 -8.91 11.08 12.12
N GLU A 82 -7.98 10.11 12.18
CA GLU A 82 -6.68 10.26 11.54
C GLU A 82 -6.81 10.36 10.03
N ASN A 83 -7.76 9.64 9.42
CA ASN A 83 -8.04 9.75 8.00
C ASN A 83 -8.36 11.17 7.57
N PHE A 84 -9.07 11.93 8.40
CA PHE A 84 -9.42 13.31 8.09
C PHE A 84 -8.18 14.20 7.95
N GLU A 85 -7.10 13.89 8.65
CA GLU A 85 -5.84 14.63 8.61
C GLU A 85 -4.89 14.18 7.50
N MET A 86 -5.18 13.06 6.83
CA MET A 86 -4.28 12.49 5.82
C MET A 86 -4.36 13.24 4.50
N ARG A 87 -3.19 13.46 3.89
CA ARG A 87 -3.09 14.08 2.57
C ARG A 87 -3.25 13.06 1.45
N PHE A 88 -2.66 11.89 1.63
CA PHE A 88 -2.70 10.79 0.66
C PHE A 88 -3.15 9.54 1.38
N GLY A 89 -4.20 8.93 0.87
CA GLY A 89 -4.64 7.63 1.37
C GLY A 89 -5.51 7.68 2.61
N ALA A 90 -5.86 6.49 3.08
CA ALA A 90 -6.72 6.33 4.24
C ALA A 90 -6.49 4.97 4.89
N PHE A 91 -6.73 4.90 6.20
CA PHE A 91 -6.82 3.63 6.92
C PHE A 91 -8.12 2.91 6.57
N GLY A 92 -8.03 1.59 6.55
CA GLY A 92 -9.17 0.71 6.41
C GLY A 92 -8.90 -0.60 7.13
N LEU A 93 -9.87 -1.48 7.11
CA LEU A 93 -9.74 -2.85 7.58
C LEU A 93 -9.90 -3.79 6.40
N ASP A 94 -9.08 -4.81 6.32
CA ASP A 94 -9.28 -5.86 5.34
C ASP A 94 -10.37 -6.85 5.85
N LYS A 95 -10.63 -7.90 5.07
CA LYS A 95 -11.63 -8.91 5.43
C LYS A 95 -11.32 -9.66 6.72
N ASP A 96 -10.05 -9.70 7.12
CA ASP A 96 -9.60 -10.36 8.35
C ASP A 96 -9.58 -9.39 9.55
N GLY A 97 -9.90 -8.11 9.31
CA GLY A 97 -9.91 -7.08 10.34
C GLY A 97 -8.55 -6.48 10.62
N ASP A 98 -7.57 -6.73 9.77
CA ASP A 98 -6.23 -6.14 9.90
C ASP A 98 -6.23 -4.70 9.40
N VAL A 99 -5.43 -3.86 10.05
CA VAL A 99 -5.36 -2.43 9.73
C VAL A 99 -4.47 -2.22 8.51
N VAL A 100 -5.06 -1.62 7.49
CA VAL A 100 -4.39 -1.33 6.21
C VAL A 100 -4.38 0.18 5.99
N PHE A 101 -3.32 0.69 5.40
CA PHE A 101 -3.29 2.06 4.87
C PHE A 101 -3.03 1.98 3.38
N GLU A 102 -3.86 2.67 2.57
CA GLU A 102 -3.74 2.56 1.12
C GLU A 102 -4.08 3.87 0.40
N HIS A 103 -3.53 4.00 -0.81
CA HIS A 103 -3.77 5.09 -1.73
C HIS A 103 -3.84 4.53 -3.15
N THR A 104 -4.79 5.00 -3.96
CA THR A 104 -5.00 4.50 -5.32
C THR A 104 -4.84 5.62 -6.33
N ILE A 105 -4.13 5.31 -7.42
CA ILE A 105 -3.87 6.22 -8.54
C ILE A 105 -4.44 5.61 -9.80
N ALA A 106 -5.04 6.43 -10.67
CA ALA A 106 -5.43 5.97 -12.01
C ALA A 106 -4.16 5.61 -12.79
N GLY A 107 -4.13 4.38 -13.34
CA GLY A 107 -2.90 3.85 -13.93
C GLY A 107 -2.44 4.58 -15.16
N SER A 108 -3.38 4.96 -16.05
CA SER A 108 -3.07 5.64 -17.30
C SER A 108 -2.40 7.01 -17.09
N SER A 109 -2.70 7.70 -15.98
CA SER A 109 -2.13 9.00 -15.66
C SER A 109 -1.03 8.95 -14.60
N CYS A 110 -0.71 7.77 -14.07
CA CYS A 110 0.34 7.62 -13.06
C CYS A 110 1.71 7.92 -13.65
N ASP A 111 2.36 8.96 -13.15
CA ASP A 111 3.74 9.29 -13.50
C ASP A 111 4.69 8.93 -12.34
N LYS A 112 5.99 9.09 -12.56
CA LYS A 112 7.00 8.73 -11.58
C LYS A 112 6.93 9.59 -10.30
N PRO A 113 6.79 10.93 -10.37
CA PRO A 113 6.63 11.74 -9.16
C PRO A 113 5.38 11.38 -8.35
N GLU A 114 4.28 11.09 -9.02
CA GLU A 114 3.03 10.71 -8.38
C GLU A 114 3.16 9.38 -7.65
N LEU A 115 3.78 8.41 -8.29
CA LEU A 115 4.04 7.11 -7.67
C LEU A 115 4.97 7.25 -6.46
N LYS A 116 6.03 8.06 -6.59
CA LYS A 116 6.95 8.34 -5.48
C LYS A 116 6.21 8.93 -4.28
N ALA A 117 5.39 9.95 -4.52
CA ALA A 117 4.62 10.61 -3.46
C ALA A 117 3.70 9.62 -2.74
N SER A 118 3.03 8.77 -3.50
CA SER A 118 2.12 7.75 -2.95
C SER A 118 2.87 6.72 -2.10
N VAL A 119 3.95 6.16 -2.62
CA VAL A 119 4.76 5.16 -1.90
C VAL A 119 5.35 5.75 -0.62
N MET A 120 5.90 6.95 -0.69
CA MET A 120 6.50 7.60 0.48
C MET A 120 5.45 7.93 1.54
N ALA A 121 4.26 8.38 1.13
CA ALA A 121 3.17 8.66 2.05
C ALA A 121 2.69 7.38 2.76
N VAL A 122 2.47 6.31 2.01
CA VAL A 122 2.01 5.04 2.58
C VAL A 122 3.08 4.46 3.52
N ALA A 123 4.34 4.45 3.10
CA ALA A 123 5.45 3.98 3.93
C ALA A 123 5.59 4.78 5.22
N GLY A 124 5.55 6.11 5.11
CA GLY A 124 5.69 7.01 6.26
C GLY A 124 4.57 6.85 7.28
N VAL A 125 3.32 6.76 6.81
CA VAL A 125 2.18 6.54 7.70
C VAL A 125 2.27 5.18 8.37
N ALA A 126 2.53 4.12 7.61
CA ALA A 126 2.62 2.77 8.15
C ALA A 126 3.73 2.68 9.22
N ASP A 127 4.91 3.23 8.93
CA ASP A 127 6.04 3.20 9.84
C ASP A 127 5.79 4.01 11.13
N SER A 128 5.10 5.15 11.02
CA SER A 128 4.86 6.00 12.20
C SER A 128 3.63 5.58 13.02
N TYR A 129 2.66 4.87 12.44
CA TYR A 129 1.44 4.49 13.13
C TYR A 129 1.43 3.06 13.68
N ASP A 130 2.27 2.16 13.17
CA ASP A 130 2.26 0.76 13.61
C ASP A 130 2.50 0.64 15.12
N ASP A 131 3.50 1.31 15.66
CA ASP A 131 3.79 1.29 17.10
C ASP A 131 2.67 1.92 17.94
N LYS A 132 2.06 3.00 17.46
CA LYS A 132 0.94 3.67 18.14
C LYS A 132 -0.25 2.74 18.29
N ILE A 133 -0.58 2.02 17.23
CA ILE A 133 -1.71 1.10 17.22
C ILE A 133 -1.41 -0.13 18.08
N VAL A 134 -0.24 -0.72 17.91
CA VAL A 134 0.18 -1.90 18.70
C VAL A 134 0.21 -1.60 20.19
N SER A 135 0.73 -0.44 20.60
CA SER A 135 0.82 -0.07 22.01
C SER A 135 -0.55 0.11 22.67
N ARG A 136 -1.58 0.48 21.90
CA ARG A 136 -2.93 0.74 22.44
C ARG A 136 -3.87 -0.45 22.29
N TRP A 137 -3.75 -1.20 21.20
CA TRP A 137 -4.73 -2.25 20.85
C TRP A 137 -4.09 -3.60 20.53
N GLY A 138 -2.79 -3.73 20.71
CA GLY A 138 -2.08 -4.99 20.45
C GLY A 138 -1.89 -5.27 18.97
N GLY A 139 -1.61 -6.52 18.66
CA GLY A 139 -1.31 -6.95 17.30
C GLY A 139 0.18 -6.93 17.01
N ARG A 140 0.50 -7.09 15.72
CA ARG A 140 1.89 -7.18 15.24
C ARG A 140 2.10 -6.27 14.05
N ARG A 141 3.29 -5.66 13.98
CA ARG A 141 3.75 -4.88 12.82
C ARG A 141 4.19 -5.82 11.71
N ALA A 142 4.39 -5.29 10.50
CA ALA A 142 4.87 -6.06 9.37
C ALA A 142 6.22 -6.74 9.66
N THR A 143 7.14 -6.04 10.32
CA THR A 143 8.47 -6.56 10.70
C THR A 143 8.43 -7.64 11.77
N ASP A 144 7.33 -7.75 12.51
CA ASP A 144 7.15 -8.78 13.57
C ASP A 144 6.60 -10.08 13.01
N ARG A 145 6.26 -10.13 11.74
CA ARG A 145 5.70 -11.30 11.07
C ARG A 145 6.80 -12.17 10.44
N GLY A 146 7.84 -12.33 11.04
CA GLY A 146 8.99 -13.15 10.67
C GLY A 146 8.96 -13.88 9.37
#